data_86ce36fdaeef6b82c8189004c19ff8de
#
_entry.id   86ce36fdaeef6b82c8189004c19ff8de
#
_cell.length_a   1.000
_cell.length_b   1.000
_cell.length_c   1.000
_cell.angle_alpha   90.00
_cell.angle_beta   90.00
_cell.angle_gamma   90.00
#
_symmetry.space_group_name_H-M   'P 1'
#
loop_
_entity.id
_entity.type
_entity.pdbx_description
1 polymer ?
#
loop_
_entity_poly.entity_id
_entity_poly.type
_entity_poly.pdbx_seq_one_letter_code
_entity_poly.pdbx_strand_id
1 'polypeptide(L)'
;GRAGRPQYDDYGESIIVGNGNTEDLTEYYIHGEPEDIVSKITEDKSLRTHILSVIVINPGIKKEELLEFFLQTLGGLQSSKATLSFAINISLRFLSSQQLIIKKGDRYAGTAFGKKTSMLYIDPLTATYFRDAIDNVSNQRKHTFGFLHLMINCEEFFPKFSLRNKDYESTSLMIENHSSELIEPISEYDCSRSLLALQMWITESSELSLSDTLGIEAGDMHRMVENANWLSYCLREIAKHIERPDLLEEFDDLRKRVVYGIRDELLDLVRVKGIGRIRARVLFKHNVKNLDDLTKISVNKLGEIDKIGPTIANNIKAELKKVRY
;
A
#
# COMPACT_ATOMS: atom_id res chain seq x y z
N GLY A 1 -24.58 4.71 -17.16
CA GLY A 1 -23.80 5.93 -17.36
C GLY A 1 -22.36 5.67 -17.82
N ARG A 2 -21.98 4.36 -18.07
CA ARG A 2 -20.65 3.97 -18.57
C ARG A 2 -20.71 3.16 -19.85
N ALA A 3 -21.90 2.78 -20.28
CA ALA A 3 -22.11 2.03 -21.50
C ALA A 3 -22.15 3.00 -22.69
N GLY A 4 -21.27 2.78 -23.67
CA GLY A 4 -21.12 3.61 -24.86
C GLY A 4 -20.36 4.95 -24.61
N ARG A 5 -19.73 5.42 -25.67
CA ARG A 5 -19.06 6.74 -25.73
C ARG A 5 -19.72 7.55 -26.85
N PRO A 6 -20.52 8.60 -26.55
CA PRO A 6 -21.34 9.29 -27.52
C PRO A 6 -20.62 9.80 -28.77
N GLN A 7 -19.28 9.97 -28.69
CA GLN A 7 -18.47 10.45 -29.83
C GLN A 7 -17.87 9.32 -30.69
N TYR A 8 -17.94 8.06 -30.24
CA TYR A 8 -17.23 6.93 -30.85
C TYR A 8 -18.11 5.70 -31.07
N ASP A 9 -19.20 5.54 -30.31
CA ASP A 9 -20.02 4.34 -30.29
C ASP A 9 -21.46 4.71 -30.65
N ASP A 10 -22.06 4.00 -31.61
CA ASP A 10 -23.44 4.23 -32.05
C ASP A 10 -24.47 3.80 -30.98
N TYR A 11 -24.09 2.83 -30.12
CA TYR A 11 -24.89 2.40 -28.97
C TYR A 11 -23.99 1.88 -27.83
N GLY A 12 -24.59 1.79 -26.64
CA GLY A 12 -23.94 1.18 -25.48
C GLY A 12 -24.84 0.13 -24.82
N GLU A 13 -24.27 -0.98 -24.37
CA GLU A 13 -24.99 -2.05 -23.69
C GLU A 13 -24.55 -2.15 -22.24
N SER A 14 -25.51 -2.23 -21.32
CA SER A 14 -25.27 -2.47 -19.89
C SER A 14 -25.99 -3.75 -19.48
N ILE A 15 -25.23 -4.71 -18.95
CA ILE A 15 -25.75 -6.02 -18.54
C ILE A 15 -25.73 -6.10 -17.02
N ILE A 16 -26.89 -6.35 -16.42
CA ILE A 16 -27.06 -6.56 -14.99
C ILE A 16 -27.04 -8.08 -14.73
N VAL A 17 -26.08 -8.52 -13.93
CA VAL A 17 -25.99 -9.91 -13.48
C VAL A 17 -26.24 -9.95 -11.97
N GLY A 18 -27.30 -10.62 -11.54
CA GLY A 18 -27.68 -10.71 -10.13
C GLY A 18 -28.36 -12.02 -9.78
N ASN A 19 -28.40 -12.35 -8.48
CA ASN A 19 -29.04 -13.54 -7.95
C ASN A 19 -30.47 -13.30 -7.42
N GLY A 20 -31.06 -12.14 -7.72
CA GLY A 20 -32.39 -11.74 -7.27
C GLY A 20 -33.49 -11.98 -8.28
N ASN A 21 -34.74 -11.67 -7.90
CA ASN A 21 -35.86 -11.62 -8.81
C ASN A 21 -35.60 -10.57 -9.90
N THR A 22 -35.88 -10.93 -11.15
CA THR A 22 -35.69 -10.03 -12.31
C THR A 22 -36.52 -8.74 -12.19
N GLU A 23 -37.71 -8.82 -11.61
CA GLU A 23 -38.58 -7.65 -11.40
C GLU A 23 -37.94 -6.65 -10.42
N ASP A 24 -37.43 -7.14 -9.29
CA ASP A 24 -36.75 -6.31 -8.28
C ASP A 24 -35.47 -5.64 -8.84
N LEU A 25 -34.71 -6.39 -9.63
CA LEU A 25 -33.51 -5.88 -10.28
C LEU A 25 -33.86 -4.81 -11.35
N THR A 26 -34.93 -5.04 -12.09
CA THR A 26 -35.43 -4.09 -13.10
C THR A 26 -35.91 -2.80 -12.43
N GLU A 27 -36.71 -2.93 -11.37
CA GLU A 27 -37.22 -1.77 -10.62
C GLU A 27 -36.07 -0.96 -10.01
N TYR A 28 -35.10 -1.63 -9.42
CA TYR A 28 -33.97 -0.94 -8.75
C TYR A 28 -32.99 -0.30 -9.74
N TYR A 29 -32.57 -1.02 -10.80
CA TYR A 29 -31.50 -0.54 -11.67
C TYR A 29 -31.96 0.18 -12.94
N ILE A 30 -33.17 -0.07 -13.42
CA ILE A 30 -33.69 0.51 -14.67
C ILE A 30 -34.70 1.63 -14.38
N HIS A 31 -35.57 1.44 -13.40
CA HIS A 31 -36.61 2.41 -13.04
C HIS A 31 -36.27 3.21 -11.78
N GLY A 32 -35.35 2.74 -10.97
CA GLY A 32 -34.88 3.44 -9.77
C GLY A 32 -34.15 4.75 -10.08
N GLU A 33 -34.24 5.69 -9.18
CA GLU A 33 -33.48 6.92 -9.24
C GLU A 33 -32.03 6.66 -8.78
N PRO A 34 -31.02 7.41 -9.29
CA PRO A 34 -29.65 7.33 -8.79
C PRO A 34 -29.60 7.66 -7.28
N GLU A 35 -28.75 6.95 -6.56
CA GLU A 35 -28.49 7.24 -5.14
C GLU A 35 -27.98 8.68 -4.95
N ASP A 36 -28.39 9.32 -3.88
CA ASP A 36 -27.90 10.64 -3.51
C ASP A 36 -26.38 10.63 -3.25
N ILE A 37 -25.69 11.62 -3.81
CA ILE A 37 -24.27 11.79 -3.56
C ILE A 37 -24.07 12.40 -2.17
N VAL A 38 -23.53 11.59 -1.22
CA VAL A 38 -23.19 12.04 0.12
C VAL A 38 -21.68 12.27 0.23
N SER A 39 -21.29 13.42 0.71
CA SER A 39 -19.88 13.76 0.91
C SER A 39 -19.28 12.99 2.09
N LYS A 40 -18.12 12.39 1.87
CA LYS A 40 -17.32 11.73 2.91
C LYS A 40 -16.32 12.65 3.62
N ILE A 41 -16.30 13.94 3.28
CA ILE A 41 -15.28 14.87 3.77
C ILE A 41 -15.39 15.14 5.27
N THR A 42 -16.56 14.94 5.86
CA THR A 42 -16.80 15.12 7.30
C THR A 42 -16.41 13.89 8.14
N GLU A 43 -16.08 12.78 7.50
CA GLU A 43 -15.47 11.63 8.19
C GLU A 43 -14.06 12.02 8.69
N ASP A 44 -13.71 11.64 9.92
CA ASP A 44 -12.47 12.05 10.60
C ASP A 44 -11.22 11.86 9.75
N LYS A 45 -11.10 10.71 9.09
CA LYS A 45 -9.99 10.36 8.20
C LYS A 45 -9.87 11.35 7.03
N SER A 46 -10.95 11.52 6.28
CA SER A 46 -10.96 12.39 5.11
C SER A 46 -10.69 13.83 5.50
N LEU A 47 -11.34 14.32 6.55
CA LEU A 47 -11.24 15.72 6.98
C LEU A 47 -9.82 16.05 7.46
N ARG A 48 -9.20 15.24 8.33
CA ARG A 48 -7.85 15.53 8.84
C ARG A 48 -6.78 15.52 7.74
N THR A 49 -6.93 14.63 6.75
CA THR A 49 -6.02 14.56 5.59
C THR A 49 -6.14 15.83 4.73
N HIS A 50 -7.37 16.25 4.43
CA HIS A 50 -7.60 17.45 3.64
C HIS A 50 -7.22 18.74 4.39
N ILE A 51 -7.48 18.82 5.70
CA ILE A 51 -7.05 19.95 6.54
C ILE A 51 -5.53 20.10 6.50
N LEU A 52 -4.79 18.98 6.69
CA LEU A 52 -3.33 19.00 6.59
C LEU A 52 -2.87 19.52 5.23
N SER A 53 -3.47 19.02 4.14
CA SER A 53 -3.13 19.45 2.79
C SER A 53 -3.40 20.93 2.55
N VAL A 54 -4.55 21.46 3.00
CA VAL A 54 -4.88 22.87 2.87
C VAL A 54 -3.91 23.75 3.66
N ILE A 55 -3.54 23.36 4.89
CA ILE A 55 -2.56 24.09 5.72
C ILE A 55 -1.17 24.05 5.10
N VAL A 56 -0.76 22.93 4.50
CA VAL A 56 0.54 22.80 3.85
C VAL A 56 0.65 23.68 2.61
N ILE A 57 -0.42 23.77 1.82
CA ILE A 57 -0.48 24.60 0.61
C ILE A 57 -0.61 26.08 0.94
N ASN A 58 -1.33 26.43 2.03
CA ASN A 58 -1.59 27.80 2.47
C ASN A 58 -0.96 28.07 3.85
N PRO A 59 0.37 28.18 3.95
CA PRO A 59 1.02 28.39 5.24
C PRO A 59 0.63 29.76 5.82
N GLY A 60 0.20 29.76 7.08
CA GLY A 60 -0.32 30.93 7.76
C GLY A 60 -1.84 31.11 7.67
N ILE A 61 -2.56 30.12 7.17
CA ILE A 61 -4.03 30.10 7.15
C ILE A 61 -4.61 30.18 8.57
N LYS A 62 -5.69 30.95 8.76
CA LYS A 62 -6.45 31.01 10.00
C LYS A 62 -7.53 29.93 10.04
N LYS A 63 -8.00 29.62 11.24
CA LYS A 63 -9.10 28.65 11.42
C LYS A 63 -10.38 29.09 10.71
N GLU A 64 -10.69 30.38 10.75
CA GLU A 64 -11.87 30.94 10.10
C GLU A 64 -11.80 30.76 8.57
N GLU A 65 -10.65 31.04 7.97
CA GLU A 65 -10.40 30.86 6.54
C GLU A 65 -10.49 29.38 6.14
N LEU A 66 -9.99 28.49 7.01
CA LEU A 66 -10.11 27.05 6.82
C LEU A 66 -11.57 26.59 6.86
N LEU A 67 -12.36 27.09 7.83
CA LEU A 67 -13.79 26.80 7.91
C LEU A 67 -14.53 27.30 6.67
N GLU A 68 -14.26 28.51 6.21
CA GLU A 68 -14.86 29.08 5.01
C GLU A 68 -14.54 28.25 3.76
N PHE A 69 -13.30 27.78 3.63
CA PHE A 69 -12.91 26.88 2.55
C PHE A 69 -13.75 25.59 2.53
N PHE A 70 -13.91 24.93 3.67
CA PHE A 70 -14.68 23.68 3.74
C PHE A 70 -16.19 23.90 3.62
N LEU A 71 -16.73 25.05 4.02
CA LEU A 71 -18.14 25.40 3.81
C LEU A 71 -18.51 25.53 2.33
N GLN A 72 -17.55 25.78 1.45
CA GLN A 72 -17.77 25.83 -0.01
C GLN A 72 -17.72 24.47 -0.69
N THR A 73 -17.43 23.38 0.05
CA THR A 73 -17.45 22.01 -0.47
C THR A 73 -18.84 21.39 -0.39
N LEU A 74 -19.07 20.29 -1.13
CA LEU A 74 -20.30 19.51 -1.01
C LEU A 74 -20.58 19.11 0.45
N GLY A 75 -19.55 18.67 1.20
CA GLY A 75 -19.68 18.34 2.61
C GLY A 75 -20.08 19.54 3.48
N GLY A 76 -19.60 20.73 3.14
CA GLY A 76 -20.00 21.97 3.80
C GLY A 76 -21.47 22.33 3.54
N LEU A 77 -21.97 22.07 2.32
CA LEU A 77 -23.38 22.27 1.96
C LEU A 77 -24.32 21.26 2.64
N GLN A 78 -23.84 20.04 2.87
CA GLN A 78 -24.60 18.94 3.49
C GLN A 78 -24.51 18.91 5.02
N SER A 79 -23.65 19.72 5.62
CA SER A 79 -23.39 19.74 7.07
C SER A 79 -23.72 21.09 7.69
N SER A 80 -24.07 21.12 8.99
CA SER A 80 -24.17 22.40 9.69
C SER A 80 -22.79 23.03 9.90
N LYS A 81 -22.73 24.38 9.88
CA LYS A 81 -21.50 25.13 10.20
C LYS A 81 -20.93 24.75 11.58
N ALA A 82 -21.80 24.44 12.55
CA ALA A 82 -21.38 24.02 13.88
C ALA A 82 -20.70 22.66 13.88
N THR A 83 -21.30 21.67 13.20
CA THR A 83 -20.73 20.31 13.02
C THR A 83 -19.37 20.37 12.35
N LEU A 84 -19.26 21.07 11.23
CA LEU A 84 -18.03 21.22 10.49
C LEU A 84 -16.93 21.93 11.31
N SER A 85 -17.30 23.02 12.01
CA SER A 85 -16.37 23.74 12.90
C SER A 85 -15.87 22.85 14.04
N PHE A 86 -16.73 22.00 14.61
CA PHE A 86 -16.36 21.03 15.64
C PHE A 86 -15.37 19.98 15.09
N ALA A 87 -15.66 19.37 13.95
CA ALA A 87 -14.80 18.37 13.31
C ALA A 87 -13.43 18.96 12.92
N ILE A 88 -13.40 20.19 12.39
CA ILE A 88 -12.15 20.92 12.11
C ILE A 88 -11.34 21.12 13.39
N ASN A 89 -11.96 21.47 14.52
CA ASN A 89 -11.25 21.63 15.78
C ASN A 89 -10.62 20.32 16.28
N ILE A 90 -11.32 19.19 16.16
CA ILE A 90 -10.78 17.86 16.51
C ILE A 90 -9.55 17.58 15.65
N SER A 91 -9.68 17.75 14.34
CA SER A 91 -8.57 17.51 13.40
C SER A 91 -7.37 18.41 13.67
N LEU A 92 -7.57 19.71 13.92
CA LEU A 92 -6.50 20.64 14.25
C LEU A 92 -5.79 20.28 15.57
N ARG A 93 -6.54 19.83 16.59
CA ARG A 93 -5.95 19.35 17.85
C ARG A 93 -5.09 18.12 17.62
N PHE A 94 -5.60 17.13 16.87
CA PHE A 94 -4.85 15.92 16.50
C PHE A 94 -3.58 16.28 15.73
N LEU A 95 -3.68 17.04 14.65
CA LEU A 95 -2.54 17.42 13.82
C LEU A 95 -1.47 18.20 14.60
N SER A 96 -1.91 19.06 15.55
CA SER A 96 -0.99 19.81 16.42
C SER A 96 -0.32 18.91 17.45
N SER A 97 -1.07 18.01 18.12
CA SER A 97 -0.53 17.08 19.12
C SER A 97 0.47 16.12 18.51
N GLN A 98 0.26 15.74 17.26
CA GLN A 98 1.16 14.85 16.49
C GLN A 98 2.30 15.59 15.78
N GLN A 99 2.46 16.90 16.02
CA GLN A 99 3.50 17.75 15.43
C GLN A 99 3.50 17.79 13.88
N LEU A 100 2.34 17.55 13.26
CA LEU A 100 2.15 17.68 11.81
C LEU A 100 1.93 19.14 11.38
N ILE A 101 1.39 19.95 12.27
CA ILE A 101 1.22 21.39 12.10
C ILE A 101 1.73 22.15 13.32
N ILE A 102 2.09 23.39 13.10
CA ILE A 102 2.42 24.35 14.16
C ILE A 102 1.41 25.50 14.15
N LYS A 103 1.10 26.04 15.34
CA LYS A 103 0.25 27.21 15.52
C LYS A 103 1.11 28.37 16.01
N LYS A 104 1.06 29.52 15.31
CA LYS A 104 1.69 30.78 15.71
C LYS A 104 0.61 31.86 15.80
N GLY A 105 0.25 32.26 17.02
CA GLY A 105 -0.91 33.11 17.23
C GLY A 105 -2.22 32.44 16.80
N ASP A 106 -2.93 33.03 15.85
CA ASP A 106 -4.15 32.49 15.22
C ASP A 106 -3.91 31.73 13.90
N ARG A 107 -2.64 31.59 13.47
CA ARG A 107 -2.24 31.05 12.18
C ARG A 107 -1.62 29.66 12.29
N TYR A 108 -1.91 28.81 11.30
CA TYR A 108 -1.40 27.44 11.18
C TYR A 108 -0.43 27.29 10.00
N ALA A 109 0.57 26.44 10.17
CA ALA A 109 1.49 26.06 9.10
C ALA A 109 1.91 24.58 9.26
N GLY A 110 2.16 23.90 8.16
CA GLY A 110 2.66 22.52 8.17
C GLY A 110 4.12 22.46 8.62
N THR A 111 4.44 21.52 9.51
CA THR A 111 5.82 21.17 9.86
C THR A 111 6.52 20.45 8.68
N ALA A 112 7.81 20.19 8.80
CA ALA A 112 8.52 19.37 7.81
C ALA A 112 7.90 17.96 7.68
N PHE A 113 7.53 17.34 8.83
CA PHE A 113 6.84 16.05 8.84
C PHE A 113 5.41 16.13 8.26
N GLY A 114 4.65 17.18 8.60
CA GLY A 114 3.32 17.39 8.03
C GLY A 114 3.35 17.60 6.51
N LYS A 115 4.34 18.33 5.99
CA LYS A 115 4.56 18.47 4.54
C LYS A 115 4.88 17.12 3.88
N LYS A 116 5.78 16.33 4.48
CA LYS A 116 6.11 14.99 3.99
C LYS A 116 4.88 14.08 3.99
N THR A 117 4.09 14.05 5.05
CA THR A 117 2.84 13.28 5.16
C THR A 117 1.85 13.64 4.05
N SER A 118 1.61 14.94 3.85
CA SER A 118 0.73 15.43 2.78
C SER A 118 1.22 15.01 1.38
N MET A 119 2.52 15.06 1.11
CA MET A 119 3.12 14.64 -0.17
C MET A 119 3.03 13.13 -0.41
N LEU A 120 3.00 12.32 0.64
CA LEU A 120 2.87 10.86 0.56
C LEU A 120 1.42 10.41 0.32
N TYR A 121 0.45 11.31 0.44
CA TYR A 121 -0.99 11.04 0.30
C TYR A 121 -1.54 9.98 1.28
N ILE A 122 -0.90 9.81 2.43
CA ILE A 122 -1.36 8.92 3.50
C ILE A 122 -2.09 9.72 4.57
N ASP A 123 -2.95 9.01 5.31
CA ASP A 123 -3.61 9.56 6.49
C ASP A 123 -2.55 10.05 7.50
N PRO A 124 -2.72 11.24 8.08
CA PRO A 124 -1.91 11.70 9.21
C PRO A 124 -1.78 10.69 10.35
N LEU A 125 -2.82 9.89 10.61
CA LEU A 125 -2.78 8.81 11.61
C LEU A 125 -1.81 7.70 11.19
N THR A 126 -1.87 7.25 9.94
CA THR A 126 -0.95 6.26 9.39
C THR A 126 0.50 6.76 9.42
N ALA A 127 0.72 8.04 9.05
CA ALA A 127 2.05 8.62 9.09
C ALA A 127 2.66 8.63 10.50
N THR A 128 1.86 8.99 11.51
CA THR A 128 2.32 8.98 12.92
C THR A 128 2.51 7.58 13.46
N TYR A 129 1.64 6.65 13.10
CA TYR A 129 1.79 5.23 13.45
C TYR A 129 3.09 4.65 12.90
N PHE A 130 3.41 4.94 11.63
CA PHE A 130 4.68 4.52 11.03
C PHE A 130 5.90 5.17 11.69
N ARG A 131 5.84 6.49 11.95
CA ARG A 131 6.91 7.21 12.66
C ARG A 131 7.21 6.57 14.00
N ASP A 132 6.18 6.38 14.82
CA ASP A 132 6.32 5.89 16.19
C ASP A 132 6.81 4.42 16.20
N ALA A 133 6.34 3.59 15.24
CA ALA A 133 6.83 2.23 15.08
C ALA A 133 8.31 2.18 14.65
N ILE A 134 8.70 2.99 13.66
CA ILE A 134 10.09 3.05 13.16
C ILE A 134 11.06 3.54 14.25
N ASP A 135 10.65 4.46 15.09
CA ASP A 135 11.47 4.97 16.20
C ASP A 135 11.82 3.85 17.21
N ASN A 136 10.91 2.90 17.41
CA ASN A 136 11.08 1.79 18.33
C ASN A 136 11.79 0.56 17.75
N VAL A 137 12.09 0.56 16.43
CA VAL A 137 12.73 -0.58 15.76
C VAL A 137 14.21 -0.68 16.11
N SER A 138 14.66 -1.87 16.52
CA SER A 138 16.08 -2.19 16.70
C SER A 138 16.75 -2.45 15.35
N ASN A 139 17.92 -1.88 15.12
CA ASN A 139 18.71 -2.10 13.90
C ASN A 139 19.56 -3.39 13.91
N GLN A 140 19.43 -4.22 14.95
CA GLN A 140 20.22 -5.45 15.09
C GLN A 140 19.62 -6.67 14.39
N ARG A 141 18.40 -6.56 13.86
CA ARG A 141 17.66 -7.66 13.22
C ARG A 141 16.67 -7.11 12.17
N LYS A 142 16.27 -7.98 11.25
CA LYS A 142 15.21 -7.67 10.27
C LYS A 142 13.83 -7.70 10.93
N HIS A 143 12.94 -6.86 10.43
CA HIS A 143 11.56 -6.72 10.91
C HIS A 143 10.54 -6.88 9.79
N THR A 144 10.86 -7.66 8.77
CA THR A 144 10.03 -7.83 7.56
C THR A 144 8.58 -8.16 7.89
N PHE A 145 8.34 -9.17 8.76
CA PHE A 145 6.99 -9.56 9.16
C PHE A 145 6.28 -8.45 9.95
N GLY A 146 6.99 -7.79 10.86
CA GLY A 146 6.46 -6.65 11.63
C GLY A 146 6.06 -5.48 10.72
N PHE A 147 6.86 -5.16 9.69
CA PHE A 147 6.50 -4.13 8.72
C PHE A 147 5.32 -4.51 7.82
N LEU A 148 5.18 -5.78 7.44
CA LEU A 148 3.96 -6.26 6.77
C LEU A 148 2.73 -6.07 7.66
N HIS A 149 2.83 -6.41 8.94
CA HIS A 149 1.76 -6.21 9.91
C HIS A 149 1.38 -4.73 10.04
N LEU A 150 2.36 -3.83 10.19
CA LEU A 150 2.11 -2.38 10.23
C LEU A 150 1.35 -1.89 8.99
N MET A 151 1.79 -2.29 7.80
CA MET A 151 1.14 -1.86 6.56
C MET A 151 -0.31 -2.34 6.46
N ILE A 152 -0.59 -3.58 6.85
CA ILE A 152 -1.94 -4.15 6.75
C ILE A 152 -2.90 -3.48 7.74
N ASN A 153 -2.41 -3.03 8.88
CA ASN A 153 -3.22 -2.34 9.89
C ASN A 153 -3.52 -0.87 9.55
N CYS A 154 -2.88 -0.31 8.52
CA CYS A 154 -3.21 1.04 8.05
C CYS A 154 -4.59 1.11 7.39
N GLU A 155 -5.19 2.29 7.45
CA GLU A 155 -6.46 2.58 6.80
C GLU A 155 -6.40 2.51 5.27
N GLU A 156 -5.24 2.75 4.68
CA GLU A 156 -5.00 2.71 3.24
C GLU A 156 -4.93 1.30 2.68
N PHE A 157 -4.66 0.30 3.52
CA PHE A 157 -4.50 -1.06 3.04
C PHE A 157 -5.86 -1.69 2.72
N PHE A 158 -6.02 -2.12 1.47
CA PHE A 158 -7.23 -2.79 0.98
C PHE A 158 -6.88 -3.79 -0.14
N PRO A 159 -7.54 -4.96 -0.22
CA PRO A 159 -8.58 -5.47 0.69
C PRO A 159 -8.04 -6.08 1.98
N LYS A 160 -8.83 -6.00 3.06
CA LYS A 160 -8.56 -6.68 4.33
C LYS A 160 -9.52 -7.86 4.50
N PHE A 161 -8.98 -9.06 4.61
CA PHE A 161 -9.76 -10.28 4.80
C PHE A 161 -9.60 -10.79 6.23
N SER A 162 -10.69 -10.85 6.99
CA SER A 162 -10.70 -11.41 8.35
C SER A 162 -10.29 -12.89 8.36
N LEU A 163 -9.69 -13.34 9.46
CA LEU A 163 -9.39 -14.76 9.68
C LEU A 163 -10.69 -15.59 9.74
N ARG A 164 -10.62 -16.80 9.22
CA ARG A 164 -11.63 -17.83 9.42
C ARG A 164 -11.21 -18.71 10.59
N ASN A 165 -12.15 -19.44 11.21
CA ASN A 165 -11.84 -20.32 12.32
C ASN A 165 -10.68 -21.30 12.05
N LYS A 166 -10.58 -21.81 10.83
CA LYS A 166 -9.51 -22.72 10.41
C LYS A 166 -8.13 -22.07 10.25
N ASP A 167 -8.06 -20.74 10.22
CA ASP A 167 -6.81 -20.00 9.96
C ASP A 167 -6.07 -19.65 11.27
N TYR A 168 -6.72 -19.73 12.44
CA TYR A 168 -6.14 -19.29 13.72
C TYR A 168 -4.88 -20.08 14.10
N GLU A 169 -4.92 -21.42 14.03
CA GLU A 169 -3.75 -22.26 14.39
C GLU A 169 -2.53 -21.95 13.51
N SER A 170 -2.73 -21.87 12.18
CA SER A 170 -1.65 -21.51 11.24
C SER A 170 -1.14 -20.10 11.45
N THR A 171 -2.00 -19.18 11.90
CA THR A 171 -1.63 -17.80 12.23
C THR A 171 -0.78 -17.74 13.48
N SER A 172 -1.16 -18.43 14.57
CA SER A 172 -0.38 -18.51 15.80
C SER A 172 1.01 -19.08 15.53
N LEU A 173 1.10 -20.16 14.76
CA LEU A 173 2.39 -20.74 14.35
C LEU A 173 3.24 -19.76 13.51
N MET A 174 2.61 -19.00 12.63
CA MET A 174 3.33 -17.98 11.83
C MET A 174 3.88 -16.86 12.72
N ILE A 175 3.10 -16.37 13.70
CA ILE A 175 3.55 -15.36 14.66
C ILE A 175 4.74 -15.90 15.46
N GLU A 176 4.68 -17.13 15.95
CA GLU A 176 5.76 -17.77 16.69
C GLU A 176 7.05 -17.86 15.85
N ASN A 177 6.93 -18.32 14.60
CA ASN A 177 8.07 -18.44 13.67
C ASN A 177 8.71 -17.09 13.31
N HIS A 178 7.95 -15.99 13.38
CA HIS A 178 8.42 -14.63 13.10
C HIS A 178 8.51 -13.74 14.34
N SER A 179 8.48 -14.33 15.54
CA SER A 179 8.49 -13.59 16.81
C SER A 179 9.68 -12.64 16.95
N SER A 180 10.85 -13.01 16.41
CA SER A 180 12.04 -12.14 16.40
C SER A 180 11.93 -10.94 15.44
N GLU A 181 11.01 -10.96 14.49
CA GLU A 181 10.79 -9.89 13.53
C GLU A 181 9.71 -8.90 13.97
N LEU A 182 8.99 -9.19 15.04
CA LEU A 182 7.92 -8.33 15.53
C LEU A 182 8.46 -7.00 16.07
N ILE A 183 7.77 -5.91 15.78
CA ILE A 183 8.06 -4.56 16.29
C ILE A 183 7.41 -4.39 17.67
N GLU A 184 6.20 -4.92 17.81
CA GLU A 184 5.42 -4.97 19.04
C GLU A 184 4.80 -6.37 19.20
N PRO A 185 4.47 -6.79 20.41
CA PRO A 185 3.74 -8.04 20.62
C PRO A 185 2.38 -8.01 19.92
N ILE A 186 2.09 -9.03 19.12
CA ILE A 186 0.83 -9.21 18.44
C ILE A 186 0.25 -10.59 18.76
N SER A 187 -1.07 -10.71 18.69
CA SER A 187 -1.79 -11.98 18.78
C SER A 187 -2.41 -12.35 17.43
N GLU A 188 -2.93 -13.58 17.32
CA GLU A 188 -3.69 -14.00 16.15
C GLU A 188 -4.90 -13.10 15.85
N TYR A 189 -5.48 -12.46 16.88
CA TYR A 189 -6.62 -11.54 16.73
C TYR A 189 -6.24 -10.21 16.06
N ASP A 190 -4.95 -9.84 16.11
CA ASP A 190 -4.42 -8.65 15.45
C ASP A 190 -4.09 -8.91 13.97
N CYS A 191 -4.27 -10.14 13.51
CA CYS A 191 -3.90 -10.58 12.17
C CYS A 191 -5.11 -10.68 11.24
N SER A 192 -4.81 -10.75 9.96
CA SER A 192 -5.78 -10.97 8.89
C SER A 192 -5.25 -11.96 7.86
N ARG A 193 -6.14 -12.56 7.05
CA ARG A 193 -5.70 -13.39 5.91
C ARG A 193 -4.85 -12.59 4.92
N SER A 194 -5.03 -11.27 4.87
CA SER A 194 -4.20 -10.40 4.03
C SER A 194 -2.74 -10.39 4.48
N LEU A 195 -2.47 -10.46 5.80
CA LEU A 195 -1.10 -10.60 6.33
C LEU A 195 -0.51 -11.96 5.93
N LEU A 196 -1.28 -13.04 6.13
CA LEU A 196 -0.86 -14.38 5.74
C LEU A 196 -0.54 -14.45 4.25
N ALA A 197 -1.39 -13.84 3.42
CA ALA A 197 -1.20 -13.83 1.96
C ALA A 197 0.06 -13.07 1.55
N LEU A 198 0.33 -11.89 2.10
CA LEU A 198 1.56 -11.16 1.78
C LEU A 198 2.81 -11.91 2.26
N GLN A 199 2.75 -12.54 3.45
CA GLN A 199 3.87 -13.36 3.95
C GLN A 199 4.09 -14.59 3.05
N MET A 200 3.04 -15.29 2.65
CA MET A 200 3.12 -16.40 1.69
C MET A 200 3.63 -15.92 0.32
N TRP A 201 3.18 -14.75 -0.13
CA TRP A 201 3.60 -14.15 -1.40
C TRP A 201 5.10 -13.88 -1.45
N ILE A 202 5.66 -13.20 -0.43
CA ILE A 202 7.09 -12.90 -0.38
C ILE A 202 7.97 -14.13 -0.08
N THR A 203 7.36 -15.26 0.26
CA THR A 203 8.01 -16.57 0.38
C THR A 203 7.77 -17.48 -0.83
N GLU A 204 7.25 -16.91 -1.93
CA GLU A 204 7.09 -17.53 -3.24
C GLU A 204 5.94 -18.54 -3.35
N SER A 205 4.91 -18.45 -2.52
CA SER A 205 3.68 -19.21 -2.74
C SER A 205 3.00 -18.79 -4.05
N SER A 206 2.46 -19.75 -4.80
CA SER A 206 1.75 -19.47 -6.06
C SER A 206 0.38 -18.83 -5.80
N GLU A 207 -0.16 -18.10 -6.79
CA GLU A 207 -1.52 -17.57 -6.73
C GLU A 207 -2.57 -18.67 -6.50
N LEU A 208 -2.40 -19.83 -7.14
CA LEU A 208 -3.25 -20.98 -6.91
C LEU A 208 -3.20 -21.44 -5.44
N SER A 209 -2.01 -21.53 -4.84
CA SER A 209 -1.88 -21.86 -3.41
C SER A 209 -2.53 -20.84 -2.49
N LEU A 210 -2.50 -19.56 -2.84
CA LEU A 210 -3.17 -18.50 -2.08
C LEU A 210 -4.70 -18.60 -2.19
N SER A 211 -5.22 -18.89 -3.38
CA SER A 211 -6.65 -19.13 -3.60
C SER A 211 -7.12 -20.36 -2.81
N ASP A 212 -6.45 -21.51 -2.96
CA ASP A 212 -6.82 -22.77 -2.30
C ASP A 212 -6.74 -22.66 -0.76
N THR A 213 -5.68 -22.05 -0.24
CA THR A 213 -5.42 -22.00 1.21
C THR A 213 -6.22 -20.90 1.88
N LEU A 214 -6.16 -19.68 1.34
CA LEU A 214 -6.70 -18.47 1.97
C LEU A 214 -7.99 -17.97 1.32
N GLY A 215 -8.36 -18.47 0.13
CA GLY A 215 -9.48 -17.96 -0.65
C GLY A 215 -9.22 -16.50 -1.09
N ILE A 216 -7.98 -16.20 -1.48
CA ILE A 216 -7.59 -14.89 -1.98
C ILE A 216 -7.22 -15.04 -3.45
N GLU A 217 -8.00 -14.40 -4.30
CA GLU A 217 -7.87 -14.48 -5.74
C GLU A 217 -6.76 -13.56 -6.29
N ALA A 218 -6.32 -13.84 -7.52
CA ALA A 218 -5.23 -13.09 -8.16
C ALA A 218 -5.48 -11.58 -8.23
N GLY A 219 -6.74 -11.16 -8.46
CA GLY A 219 -7.11 -9.73 -8.49
C GLY A 219 -6.98 -9.04 -7.13
N ASP A 220 -7.34 -9.74 -6.05
CA ASP A 220 -7.17 -9.24 -4.68
C ASP A 220 -5.70 -9.18 -4.29
N MET A 221 -4.94 -10.23 -4.65
CA MET A 221 -3.49 -10.26 -4.42
C MET A 221 -2.78 -9.10 -5.14
N HIS A 222 -3.17 -8.82 -6.39
CA HIS A 222 -2.62 -7.68 -7.14
C HIS A 222 -2.84 -6.35 -6.41
N ARG A 223 -4.07 -6.10 -5.94
CA ARG A 223 -4.37 -4.88 -5.15
C ARG A 223 -3.58 -4.81 -3.85
N MET A 224 -3.47 -5.92 -3.13
CA MET A 224 -2.66 -5.97 -1.90
C MET A 224 -1.18 -5.65 -2.18
N VAL A 225 -0.61 -6.17 -3.27
CA VAL A 225 0.76 -5.88 -3.70
C VAL A 225 0.94 -4.40 -4.05
N GLU A 226 -0.01 -3.79 -4.77
CA GLU A 226 0.04 -2.35 -5.08
C GLU A 226 0.01 -1.48 -3.82
N ASN A 227 -0.89 -1.79 -2.88
CA ASN A 227 -0.97 -1.07 -1.60
C ASN A 227 0.31 -1.24 -0.77
N ALA A 228 0.78 -2.48 -0.62
CA ALA A 228 2.00 -2.76 0.14
C ALA A 228 3.26 -2.13 -0.50
N ASN A 229 3.34 -2.08 -1.84
CA ASN A 229 4.38 -1.36 -2.56
C ASN A 229 4.38 0.14 -2.24
N TRP A 230 3.21 0.77 -2.25
CA TRP A 230 3.06 2.18 -1.89
C TRP A 230 3.38 2.44 -0.42
N LEU A 231 2.83 1.64 0.50
CA LEU A 231 3.08 1.78 1.94
C LEU A 231 4.54 1.50 2.32
N SER A 232 5.21 0.55 1.66
CA SER A 232 6.66 0.34 1.83
C SER A 232 7.48 1.57 1.43
N TYR A 233 7.08 2.24 0.34
CA TYR A 233 7.67 3.52 -0.05
C TYR A 233 7.41 4.60 1.01
N CYS A 234 6.20 4.66 1.59
CA CYS A 234 5.88 5.60 2.66
C CYS A 234 6.73 5.35 3.92
N LEU A 235 6.88 4.09 4.35
CA LEU A 235 7.77 3.70 5.46
C LEU A 235 9.20 4.19 5.23
N ARG A 236 9.75 3.93 4.03
CA ARG A 236 11.09 4.38 3.65
C ARG A 236 11.25 5.91 3.72
N GLU A 237 10.29 6.66 3.17
CA GLU A 237 10.34 8.12 3.14
C GLU A 237 10.17 8.73 4.54
N ILE A 238 9.37 8.09 5.42
CA ILE A 238 9.26 8.49 6.83
C ILE A 238 10.56 8.19 7.56
N ALA A 239 11.15 6.99 7.42
CA ALA A 239 12.43 6.63 8.01
C ALA A 239 13.54 7.61 7.62
N LYS A 240 13.59 7.98 6.34
CA LYS A 240 14.51 9.02 5.86
C LYS A 240 14.28 10.36 6.53
N HIS A 241 13.01 10.73 6.76
CA HIS A 241 12.64 12.00 7.37
C HIS A 241 13.02 12.08 8.87
N ILE A 242 12.88 10.96 9.60
CA ILE A 242 13.22 10.88 11.03
C ILE A 242 14.66 10.40 11.28
N GLU A 243 15.52 10.48 10.27
CA GLU A 243 16.96 10.20 10.34
C GLU A 243 17.28 8.75 10.76
N ARG A 244 16.53 7.77 10.22
CA ARG A 244 16.80 6.33 10.36
C ARG A 244 17.34 5.73 9.05
N PRO A 245 18.55 6.14 8.60
CA PRO A 245 19.15 5.63 7.36
C PRO A 245 19.47 4.14 7.41
N ASP A 246 19.63 3.58 8.61
CA ASP A 246 19.88 2.17 8.90
C ASP A 246 18.74 1.24 8.39
N LEU A 247 17.52 1.73 8.24
CA LEU A 247 16.36 0.95 7.80
C LEU A 247 16.05 1.11 6.29
N LEU A 248 16.70 2.04 5.60
CA LEU A 248 16.34 2.34 4.20
C LEU A 248 16.54 1.14 3.26
N GLU A 249 17.61 0.37 3.46
CA GLU A 249 17.87 -0.83 2.67
C GLU A 249 16.82 -1.91 2.93
N GLU A 250 16.43 -2.12 4.18
CA GLU A 250 15.39 -3.09 4.54
C GLU A 250 14.04 -2.73 3.89
N PHE A 251 13.67 -1.45 3.86
CA PHE A 251 12.45 -1.02 3.17
C PHE A 251 12.53 -1.14 1.65
N ASP A 252 13.67 -0.84 1.05
CA ASP A 252 13.89 -1.03 -0.39
C ASP A 252 13.84 -2.52 -0.77
N ASP A 253 14.37 -3.40 0.06
CA ASP A 253 14.33 -4.85 -0.13
C ASP A 253 12.93 -5.42 0.11
N LEU A 254 12.24 -5.01 1.18
CA LEU A 254 10.84 -5.38 1.42
C LEU A 254 9.96 -5.00 0.25
N ARG A 255 10.12 -3.78 -0.26
CA ARG A 255 9.37 -3.29 -1.42
C ARG A 255 9.58 -4.17 -2.66
N LYS A 256 10.83 -4.56 -2.97
CA LYS A 256 11.13 -5.48 -4.08
C LYS A 256 10.52 -6.85 -3.84
N ARG A 257 10.64 -7.39 -2.63
CA ARG A 257 10.04 -8.67 -2.26
C ARG A 257 8.52 -8.67 -2.45
N VAL A 258 7.85 -7.60 -2.04
CA VAL A 258 6.41 -7.41 -2.24
C VAL A 258 6.07 -7.34 -3.72
N VAL A 259 6.74 -6.48 -4.50
CA VAL A 259 6.45 -6.29 -5.93
C VAL A 259 6.66 -7.57 -6.73
N TYR A 260 7.73 -8.29 -6.47
CA TYR A 260 8.08 -9.50 -7.24
C TYR A 260 7.56 -10.81 -6.63
N GLY A 261 7.14 -10.82 -5.37
CA GLY A 261 6.76 -12.04 -4.64
C GLY A 261 7.93 -13.00 -4.48
N ILE A 262 9.06 -12.56 -3.92
CA ILE A 262 10.33 -13.29 -3.85
C ILE A 262 10.92 -13.34 -2.47
N ARG A 263 11.78 -14.33 -2.24
CA ARG A 263 12.64 -14.40 -1.06
C ARG A 263 13.87 -13.51 -1.19
N ASP A 264 14.54 -13.22 -0.07
CA ASP A 264 15.72 -12.35 0.02
C ASP A 264 16.83 -12.76 -0.94
N GLU A 265 17.09 -14.06 -1.09
CA GLU A 265 18.17 -14.55 -1.93
C GLU A 265 18.03 -14.23 -3.44
N LEU A 266 16.85 -13.76 -3.87
CA LEU A 266 16.59 -13.38 -5.28
C LEU A 266 16.69 -11.87 -5.53
N LEU A 267 16.87 -11.07 -4.48
CA LEU A 267 16.85 -9.59 -4.57
C LEU A 267 17.86 -9.06 -5.58
N ASP A 268 19.04 -9.62 -5.63
CA ASP A 268 20.09 -9.18 -6.55
C ASP A 268 19.71 -9.44 -8.02
N LEU A 269 19.09 -10.58 -8.30
CA LEU A 269 18.70 -10.98 -9.66
C LEU A 269 17.58 -10.12 -10.24
N VAL A 270 16.58 -9.74 -9.42
CA VAL A 270 15.43 -8.93 -9.88
C VAL A 270 15.79 -7.46 -10.12
N ARG A 271 16.99 -7.01 -9.78
CA ARG A 271 17.52 -5.69 -10.16
C ARG A 271 17.68 -5.53 -11.66
N VAL A 272 17.83 -6.66 -12.38
CA VAL A 272 18.00 -6.66 -13.84
C VAL A 272 16.63 -6.68 -14.50
N LYS A 273 16.33 -5.67 -15.30
CA LYS A 273 15.07 -5.59 -16.05
C LYS A 273 14.85 -6.82 -16.90
N GLY A 274 13.67 -7.40 -16.81
CA GLY A 274 13.32 -8.65 -17.50
C GLY A 274 13.53 -9.92 -16.67
N ILE A 275 14.12 -9.82 -15.47
CA ILE A 275 14.17 -10.92 -14.51
C ILE A 275 13.10 -10.65 -13.43
N GLY A 276 11.97 -11.36 -13.56
CA GLY A 276 10.93 -11.42 -12.51
C GLY A 276 11.06 -12.70 -11.69
N ARG A 277 10.11 -12.93 -10.78
CA ARG A 277 10.03 -14.04 -9.84
C ARG A 277 10.45 -15.40 -10.43
N ILE A 278 9.82 -15.82 -11.54
CA ILE A 278 10.03 -17.15 -12.14
C ILE A 278 11.47 -17.28 -12.67
N ARG A 279 11.94 -16.29 -13.44
CA ARG A 279 13.29 -16.33 -14.01
C ARG A 279 14.37 -16.25 -12.93
N ALA A 280 14.17 -15.40 -11.91
CA ALA A 280 15.09 -15.31 -10.79
C ALA A 280 15.24 -16.67 -10.08
N ARG A 281 14.13 -17.37 -9.81
CA ARG A 281 14.15 -18.68 -9.14
C ARG A 281 14.80 -19.76 -10.03
N VAL A 282 14.55 -19.72 -11.32
CA VAL A 282 15.21 -20.66 -12.28
C VAL A 282 16.71 -20.41 -12.35
N LEU A 283 17.14 -19.15 -12.47
CA LEU A 283 18.57 -18.77 -12.43
C LEU A 283 19.25 -19.25 -11.14
N PHE A 284 18.63 -18.99 -10.01
CA PHE A 284 19.16 -19.38 -8.70
C PHE A 284 19.35 -20.90 -8.59
N LYS A 285 18.39 -21.69 -9.09
CA LYS A 285 18.50 -23.16 -9.17
C LYS A 285 19.64 -23.63 -10.08
N HIS A 286 20.04 -22.83 -11.08
CA HIS A 286 21.18 -23.08 -11.95
C HIS A 286 22.48 -22.47 -11.44
N ASN A 287 22.58 -22.16 -10.15
CA ASN A 287 23.74 -21.56 -9.48
C ASN A 287 24.12 -20.16 -10.00
N VAL A 288 23.19 -19.44 -10.62
CA VAL A 288 23.32 -18.01 -10.95
C VAL A 288 22.58 -17.24 -9.86
N LYS A 289 23.29 -16.81 -8.82
CA LYS A 289 22.69 -16.31 -7.58
C LYS A 289 22.72 -14.80 -7.43
N ASN A 290 23.60 -14.13 -8.16
CA ASN A 290 23.84 -12.69 -8.03
C ASN A 290 24.25 -12.08 -9.38
N LEU A 291 24.47 -10.74 -9.39
CA LEU A 291 24.86 -10.01 -10.59
C LEU A 291 26.24 -10.45 -11.12
N ASP A 292 27.15 -10.88 -10.26
CA ASP A 292 28.46 -11.37 -10.69
C ASP A 292 28.38 -12.70 -11.43
N ASP A 293 27.56 -13.62 -10.94
CA ASP A 293 27.29 -14.88 -11.65
C ASP A 293 26.61 -14.63 -12.99
N LEU A 294 25.62 -13.70 -13.05
CA LEU A 294 25.00 -13.26 -14.29
C LEU A 294 26.00 -12.67 -15.28
N THR A 295 27.05 -12.02 -14.78
CA THR A 295 28.10 -11.45 -15.64
C THR A 295 28.99 -12.55 -16.21
N LYS A 296 29.38 -13.53 -15.40
CA LYS A 296 30.31 -14.61 -15.76
C LYS A 296 29.71 -15.63 -16.73
N ILE A 297 28.42 -15.93 -16.62
CA ILE A 297 27.76 -16.91 -17.52
C ILE A 297 27.70 -16.37 -18.95
N SER A 298 28.02 -17.21 -19.95
CA SER A 298 27.92 -16.83 -21.37
C SER A 298 26.46 -16.69 -21.82
N VAL A 299 26.20 -15.87 -22.85
CA VAL A 299 24.85 -15.68 -23.42
C VAL A 299 24.25 -17.01 -23.87
N ASN A 300 25.06 -17.89 -24.49
CA ASN A 300 24.60 -19.18 -24.96
C ASN A 300 24.12 -20.07 -23.80
N LYS A 301 24.94 -20.24 -22.76
CA LYS A 301 24.56 -20.99 -21.55
C LYS A 301 23.35 -20.37 -20.84
N LEU A 302 23.26 -19.05 -20.79
CA LEU A 302 22.11 -18.35 -20.21
C LEU A 302 20.84 -18.64 -21.04
N GLY A 303 20.95 -18.68 -22.38
CA GLY A 303 19.84 -18.97 -23.28
C GLY A 303 19.36 -20.42 -23.28
N GLU A 304 20.17 -21.37 -22.78
CA GLU A 304 19.81 -22.77 -22.59
C GLU A 304 18.96 -23.01 -21.31
N ILE A 305 18.95 -22.02 -20.40
CA ILE A 305 18.18 -22.13 -19.15
C ILE A 305 16.67 -21.99 -19.45
N ASP A 306 15.87 -22.90 -18.86
CA ASP A 306 14.41 -22.84 -18.99
C ASP A 306 13.83 -21.45 -18.69
N LYS A 307 12.78 -21.04 -19.42
CA LYS A 307 12.12 -19.74 -19.35
C LYS A 307 12.98 -18.53 -19.74
N ILE A 308 14.22 -18.71 -20.18
CA ILE A 308 15.07 -17.57 -20.60
C ILE A 308 15.19 -17.50 -22.12
N GLY A 309 15.70 -18.53 -22.78
CA GLY A 309 15.87 -18.54 -24.23
C GLY A 309 16.85 -17.47 -24.77
N PRO A 310 17.28 -17.53 -26.03
CA PRO A 310 18.35 -16.66 -26.57
C PRO A 310 18.03 -15.18 -26.57
N THR A 311 16.80 -14.81 -26.92
CA THR A 311 16.37 -13.41 -26.97
C THR A 311 16.39 -12.76 -25.59
N ILE A 312 15.86 -13.46 -24.59
CA ILE A 312 15.83 -12.95 -23.20
C ILE A 312 17.25 -12.91 -22.63
N ALA A 313 18.11 -13.90 -22.93
CA ALA A 313 19.50 -13.92 -22.50
C ALA A 313 20.27 -12.68 -23.01
N ASN A 314 20.09 -12.31 -24.30
CA ASN A 314 20.67 -11.11 -24.85
C ASN A 314 20.16 -9.83 -24.15
N ASN A 315 18.85 -9.73 -23.90
CA ASN A 315 18.25 -8.60 -23.22
C ASN A 315 18.77 -8.47 -21.78
N ILE A 316 18.86 -9.57 -21.03
CA ILE A 316 19.42 -9.59 -19.67
C ILE A 316 20.86 -9.08 -19.68
N LYS A 317 21.68 -9.54 -20.62
CA LYS A 317 23.08 -9.09 -20.73
C LYS A 317 23.22 -7.61 -21.11
N ALA A 318 22.31 -7.09 -21.93
CA ALA A 318 22.25 -5.68 -22.27
C ALA A 318 21.86 -4.80 -21.06
N GLU A 319 20.82 -5.22 -20.33
CA GLU A 319 20.33 -4.52 -19.11
C GLU A 319 21.35 -4.59 -17.96
N LEU A 320 22.08 -5.71 -17.82
CA LEU A 320 23.11 -5.87 -16.80
C LEU A 320 24.23 -4.80 -16.91
N LYS A 321 24.56 -4.38 -18.13
CA LYS A 321 25.53 -3.28 -18.35
C LYS A 321 25.03 -1.95 -17.76
N LYS A 322 23.72 -1.71 -17.72
CA LYS A 322 23.13 -0.46 -17.18
C LYS A 322 23.05 -0.47 -15.65
N VAL A 323 22.96 -1.63 -15.02
CA VAL A 323 22.87 -1.74 -13.55
C VAL A 323 24.20 -1.52 -12.84
N ARG A 324 25.33 -1.66 -13.57
CA ARG A 324 26.69 -1.49 -13.02
C ARG A 324 27.21 -0.06 -13.03
N TYR A 325 26.48 0.87 -13.64
CA TYR A 325 26.76 2.31 -13.67
C TYR A 325 25.62 3.08 -12.95
#